data_331b2e5f7f12878627569805a10d69da
#
_entry.id   331b2e5f7f12878627569805a10d69da
#
_cell.length_a   1.000
_cell.length_b   1.000
_cell.length_c   1.000
_cell.angle_alpha   90.00
_cell.angle_beta   90.00
_cell.angle_gamma   90.00
#
_symmetry.space_group_name_H-M   'P 1'
#
loop_
_entity.id
_entity.type
_entity.pdbx_description
1 polymer ?
#
loop_
_entity_poly.entity_id
_entity_poly.type
_entity_poly.pdbx_seq_one_letter_code
_entity_poly.pdbx_strand_id
1 'polypeptide(L)'
;MKAKETWQLCNVSDEEALAFSSFSKTWNQAGTMLDGNWMSNLMTVSVGSRQYYVKRYESRGRFLRRFIGRSRVRAEWENAQLFEQIGIPTARLVSYGEEKRRMGKRRGIVVTEGIAGATDLLKLLKEENSCFKKRDWVENIIQRLSVYVGTMHEQSFVHGDLQWRNILASSDDDTEVYIIDCPAGRKLRGGLLAPMLRRGRIKDLACLDKIAQGALTRTQRLK
;
A
#
# COMPACT_ATOMS: atom_id res chain seq x y z
N MET A 1 -20.03 -13.00 -24.94
CA MET A 1 -19.07 -11.88 -24.82
C MET A 1 -17.89 -12.35 -23.98
N LYS A 2 -16.66 -12.29 -24.52
CA LYS A 2 -15.44 -12.56 -23.75
C LYS A 2 -15.28 -11.51 -22.64
N ALA A 3 -14.78 -11.92 -21.48
CA ALA A 3 -14.41 -10.99 -20.41
C ALA A 3 -13.38 -9.99 -20.95
N LYS A 4 -13.53 -8.71 -20.68
CA LYS A 4 -12.51 -7.73 -21.03
C LYS A 4 -11.45 -7.72 -19.94
N GLU A 5 -10.27 -8.23 -20.28
CA GLU A 5 -9.12 -8.35 -19.39
C GLU A 5 -8.06 -7.30 -19.78
N THR A 6 -7.44 -6.71 -18.76
CA THR A 6 -6.21 -5.93 -18.90
C THR A 6 -5.15 -6.55 -18.00
N TRP A 7 -3.93 -6.65 -18.49
CA TRP A 7 -2.78 -7.14 -17.76
C TRP A 7 -1.54 -6.36 -18.15
N GLN A 8 -0.76 -5.96 -17.16
CA GLN A 8 0.45 -5.18 -17.37
C GLN A 8 1.55 -5.68 -16.44
N LEU A 9 2.75 -5.88 -17.00
CA LEU A 9 3.99 -6.14 -16.26
C LEU A 9 4.81 -4.85 -16.18
N CYS A 10 5.55 -4.64 -15.12
CA CYS A 10 6.36 -3.44 -14.88
C CYS A 10 7.80 -3.81 -14.55
N ASN A 11 8.71 -3.52 -15.46
CA ASN A 11 10.17 -3.68 -15.29
C ASN A 11 10.52 -5.01 -14.60
N VAL A 12 10.04 -6.12 -15.18
CA VAL A 12 10.15 -7.46 -14.60
C VAL A 12 11.35 -8.21 -15.19
N SER A 13 11.95 -9.09 -14.40
CA SER A 13 12.90 -10.09 -14.87
C SER A 13 12.18 -11.20 -15.66
N ASP A 14 12.94 -12.03 -16.38
CA ASP A 14 12.38 -13.17 -17.12
C ASP A 14 11.63 -14.15 -16.19
N GLU A 15 12.16 -14.40 -15.01
CA GLU A 15 11.51 -15.25 -14.01
C GLU A 15 10.18 -14.67 -13.53
N GLU A 16 10.14 -13.36 -13.26
CA GLU A 16 8.91 -12.65 -12.90
C GLU A 16 7.90 -12.62 -14.04
N ALA A 17 8.37 -12.37 -15.28
CA ALA A 17 7.54 -12.39 -16.47
C ALA A 17 6.92 -13.78 -16.70
N LEU A 18 7.67 -14.84 -16.44
CA LEU A 18 7.16 -16.20 -16.50
C LEU A 18 6.16 -16.47 -15.36
N ALA A 19 6.49 -16.10 -14.12
CA ALA A 19 5.65 -16.35 -12.96
C ALA A 19 4.32 -15.62 -13.04
N PHE A 20 4.32 -14.35 -13.46
CA PHE A 20 3.17 -13.46 -13.52
C PHE A 20 2.73 -13.14 -14.96
N SER A 21 2.83 -14.11 -15.88
CA SER A 21 2.66 -13.91 -17.33
C SER A 21 1.27 -13.49 -17.78
N SER A 22 0.22 -13.73 -16.99
CA SER A 22 -1.15 -13.34 -17.32
C SER A 22 -2.01 -13.17 -16.06
N PHE A 23 -3.11 -12.44 -16.21
CA PHE A 23 -4.10 -12.29 -15.14
C PHE A 23 -4.62 -13.65 -14.65
N SER A 24 -5.00 -14.52 -15.58
CA SER A 24 -5.57 -15.83 -15.23
C SER A 24 -4.57 -16.71 -14.48
N LYS A 25 -3.30 -16.74 -14.92
CA LYS A 25 -2.25 -17.51 -14.24
C LYS A 25 -2.01 -16.97 -12.82
N THR A 26 -1.84 -15.66 -12.67
CA THR A 26 -1.60 -15.02 -11.37
C THR A 26 -2.82 -15.11 -10.45
N TRP A 27 -4.04 -15.05 -11.03
CA TRP A 27 -5.27 -15.24 -10.24
C TRP A 27 -5.37 -16.64 -9.62
N ASN A 28 -4.93 -17.67 -10.33
CA ASN A 28 -5.02 -19.07 -9.88
C ASN A 28 -3.73 -19.58 -9.22
N GLN A 29 -2.71 -18.74 -9.12
CA GLN A 29 -1.42 -19.13 -8.54
C GLN A 29 -1.59 -19.52 -7.06
N ALA A 30 -0.94 -20.60 -6.65
CA ALA A 30 -0.87 -21.01 -5.26
C ALA A 30 0.11 -20.12 -4.49
N GLY A 31 -0.12 -19.95 -3.19
CA GLY A 31 0.75 -19.19 -2.30
C GLY A 31 0.26 -19.27 -0.86
N THR A 32 1.02 -18.70 0.07
CA THR A 32 0.67 -18.66 1.48
C THR A 32 -0.26 -17.47 1.75
N MET A 33 -1.47 -17.77 2.22
CA MET A 33 -2.43 -16.72 2.59
C MET A 33 -1.97 -16.00 3.85
N LEU A 34 -1.93 -14.67 3.79
CA LEU A 34 -1.57 -13.81 4.93
C LEU A 34 -2.79 -13.17 5.57
N ASP A 35 -3.68 -12.63 4.75
CA ASP A 35 -4.89 -11.94 5.21
C ASP A 35 -5.97 -12.06 4.13
N GLY A 36 -7.22 -12.01 4.55
CA GLY A 36 -8.34 -12.07 3.64
C GLY A 36 -9.62 -11.57 4.26
N ASN A 37 -10.35 -10.81 3.46
CA ASN A 37 -11.69 -10.40 3.79
C ASN A 37 -12.60 -10.56 2.56
N TRP A 38 -13.86 -10.21 2.69
CA TRP A 38 -14.84 -10.35 1.61
C TRP A 38 -14.54 -9.49 0.35
N MET A 39 -13.62 -8.52 0.43
CA MET A 39 -13.26 -7.61 -0.68
C MET A 39 -11.89 -7.90 -1.28
N SER A 40 -10.95 -8.40 -0.50
CA SER A 40 -9.58 -8.64 -0.96
C SER A 40 -8.90 -9.76 -0.17
N ASN A 41 -8.05 -10.49 -0.86
CA ASN A 41 -7.18 -11.51 -0.30
C ASN A 41 -5.73 -11.15 -0.60
N LEU A 42 -4.87 -11.26 0.41
CA LEU A 42 -3.44 -11.06 0.30
C LEU A 42 -2.72 -12.38 0.52
N MET A 43 -1.85 -12.73 -0.39
CA MET A 43 -1.02 -13.93 -0.28
C MET A 43 0.42 -13.63 -0.68
N THR A 44 1.35 -14.45 -0.21
CA THR A 44 2.74 -14.42 -0.65
C THR A 44 3.02 -15.54 -1.63
N VAL A 45 3.90 -15.25 -2.59
CA VAL A 45 4.42 -16.17 -3.60
C VAL A 45 5.92 -15.98 -3.67
N SER A 46 6.69 -17.08 -3.67
CA SER A 46 8.13 -17.03 -3.89
C SER A 46 8.44 -17.29 -5.36
N VAL A 47 9.32 -16.46 -5.95
CA VAL A 47 9.88 -16.64 -7.28
C VAL A 47 11.39 -16.48 -7.17
N GLY A 48 12.13 -17.54 -7.44
CA GLY A 48 13.55 -17.62 -7.10
C GLY A 48 13.76 -17.40 -5.59
N SER A 49 14.67 -16.51 -5.24
CA SER A 49 14.98 -16.13 -3.85
C SER A 49 14.12 -14.97 -3.32
N ARG A 50 13.23 -14.41 -4.14
CA ARG A 50 12.44 -13.23 -3.79
C ARG A 50 11.02 -13.61 -3.40
N GLN A 51 10.44 -12.82 -2.49
CA GLN A 51 9.06 -12.94 -2.07
C GLN A 51 8.22 -11.84 -2.71
N TYR A 52 7.02 -12.20 -3.13
CA TYR A 52 6.05 -11.30 -3.76
C TYR A 52 4.73 -11.33 -3.00
N TYR A 53 4.09 -10.19 -2.93
CA TYR A 53 2.74 -10.04 -2.36
C TYR A 53 1.74 -9.92 -3.50
N VAL A 54 0.83 -10.88 -3.60
CA VAL A 54 -0.24 -10.93 -4.58
C VAL A 54 -1.54 -10.56 -3.89
N LYS A 55 -2.04 -9.37 -4.19
CA LYS A 55 -3.30 -8.86 -3.63
C LYS A 55 -4.40 -8.97 -4.68
N ARG A 56 -5.40 -9.79 -4.38
CA ARG A 56 -6.55 -10.05 -5.25
C ARG A 56 -7.75 -9.30 -4.72
N TYR A 57 -8.45 -8.61 -5.60
CA TYR A 57 -9.66 -7.87 -5.31
C TYR A 57 -10.87 -8.48 -6.01
N GLU A 58 -11.97 -8.67 -5.27
CA GLU A 58 -13.27 -9.02 -5.84
C GLU A 58 -14.26 -7.89 -5.56
N SER A 59 -14.78 -7.28 -6.61
CA SER A 59 -15.84 -6.29 -6.48
C SER A 59 -17.19 -7.01 -6.31
N ARG A 60 -17.66 -7.06 -5.08
CA ARG A 60 -19.01 -7.51 -4.73
C ARG A 60 -19.95 -6.34 -4.42
N GLY A 61 -19.61 -5.14 -4.89
CA GLY A 61 -20.28 -3.88 -4.53
C GLY A 61 -21.78 -3.85 -4.80
N ARG A 62 -22.52 -3.23 -3.88
CA ARG A 62 -23.94 -2.91 -4.03
C ARG A 62 -24.10 -1.66 -4.90
N PHE A 63 -25.05 -1.70 -5.86
CA PHE A 63 -25.54 -0.57 -6.67
C PHE A 63 -24.53 0.15 -7.59
N LEU A 64 -24.87 1.37 -8.04
CA LEU A 64 -24.24 2.18 -9.08
C LEU A 64 -22.71 2.40 -8.93
N ARG A 65 -22.18 2.39 -7.71
CA ARG A 65 -20.72 2.47 -7.45
C ARG A 65 -19.92 1.32 -8.08
N ARG A 66 -20.59 0.22 -8.47
CA ARG A 66 -19.98 -0.91 -9.19
C ARG A 66 -19.55 -0.53 -10.62
N PHE A 67 -20.21 0.45 -11.22
CA PHE A 67 -20.03 0.82 -12.62
C PHE A 67 -19.27 2.13 -12.83
N ILE A 68 -19.24 3.00 -11.81
CA ILE A 68 -18.71 4.34 -11.90
C ILE A 68 -17.51 4.50 -10.97
N GLY A 69 -16.41 5.05 -11.49
CA GLY A 69 -15.23 5.43 -10.74
C GLY A 69 -14.04 4.46 -10.87
N ARG A 70 -12.96 4.84 -10.24
CA ARG A 70 -11.70 4.11 -10.16
C ARG A 70 -11.86 2.90 -9.24
N SER A 71 -11.48 1.70 -9.69
CA SER A 71 -11.48 0.51 -8.85
C SER A 71 -10.43 0.62 -7.73
N ARG A 72 -10.57 -0.15 -6.66
CA ARG A 72 -9.58 -0.16 -5.56
C ARG A 72 -8.22 -0.64 -6.02
N VAL A 73 -8.17 -1.70 -6.81
CA VAL A 73 -6.91 -2.22 -7.34
C VAL A 73 -6.23 -1.20 -8.25
N ARG A 74 -6.99 -0.51 -9.10
CA ARG A 74 -6.46 0.57 -9.94
C ARG A 74 -5.98 1.76 -9.10
N ALA A 75 -6.71 2.07 -8.03
CA ALA A 75 -6.30 3.12 -7.10
C ALA A 75 -4.98 2.79 -6.42
N GLU A 76 -4.81 1.57 -5.93
CA GLU A 76 -3.57 1.11 -5.30
C GLU A 76 -2.39 1.16 -6.28
N TRP A 77 -2.58 0.65 -7.49
CA TRP A 77 -1.60 0.71 -8.56
C TRP A 77 -1.16 2.14 -8.91
N GLU A 78 -2.12 3.03 -9.24
CA GLU A 78 -1.83 4.41 -9.63
C GLU A 78 -1.22 5.21 -8.48
N ASN A 79 -1.62 4.95 -7.22
CA ASN A 79 -1.09 5.64 -6.06
C ASN A 79 0.34 5.19 -5.73
N ALA A 80 0.68 3.90 -5.89
CA ALA A 80 2.05 3.42 -5.75
C ALA A 80 2.98 4.03 -6.81
N GLN A 81 2.52 4.13 -8.07
CA GLN A 81 3.27 4.84 -9.12
C GLN A 81 3.46 6.33 -8.78
N LEU A 82 2.44 6.98 -8.20
CA LEU A 82 2.57 8.37 -7.75
C LEU A 82 3.62 8.49 -6.64
N PHE A 83 3.65 7.58 -5.67
CA PHE A 83 4.64 7.59 -4.61
C PHE A 83 6.07 7.51 -5.16
N GLU A 84 6.31 6.59 -6.08
CA GLU A 84 7.59 6.47 -6.79
C GLU A 84 7.97 7.78 -7.51
N GLN A 85 7.02 8.41 -8.23
CA GLN A 85 7.24 9.67 -8.95
C GLN A 85 7.56 10.85 -8.04
N ILE A 86 7.02 10.90 -6.83
CA ILE A 86 7.26 12.00 -5.87
C ILE A 86 8.32 11.67 -4.82
N GLY A 87 9.06 10.57 -5.01
CA GLY A 87 10.18 10.17 -4.14
C GLY A 87 9.76 9.61 -2.78
N ILE A 88 8.56 9.06 -2.66
CA ILE A 88 8.14 8.33 -1.45
C ILE A 88 8.43 6.85 -1.66
N PRO A 89 9.31 6.23 -0.85
CA PRO A 89 9.61 4.81 -0.96
C PRO A 89 8.36 3.96 -0.75
N THR A 90 8.16 3.00 -1.65
CA THR A 90 7.06 2.04 -1.61
C THR A 90 7.51 0.69 -2.16
N ALA A 91 6.71 -0.34 -2.01
CA ALA A 91 7.01 -1.64 -2.59
C ALA A 91 7.02 -1.57 -4.13
N ARG A 92 8.05 -2.16 -4.76
CA ARG A 92 8.17 -2.20 -6.23
C ARG A 92 6.95 -2.89 -6.84
N LEU A 93 6.35 -2.23 -7.81
CA LEU A 93 5.25 -2.78 -8.59
C LEU A 93 5.79 -3.79 -9.61
N VAL A 94 5.18 -4.96 -9.67
CA VAL A 94 5.54 -6.05 -10.59
C VAL A 94 4.49 -6.24 -11.66
N SER A 95 3.23 -6.33 -11.27
CA SER A 95 2.15 -6.45 -12.24
C SER A 95 0.82 -5.93 -11.72
N TYR A 96 -0.04 -5.59 -12.65
CA TYR A 96 -1.39 -5.10 -12.39
C TYR A 96 -2.36 -5.61 -13.46
N GLY A 97 -3.58 -5.90 -13.05
CA GLY A 97 -4.63 -6.19 -14.01
C GLY A 97 -6.03 -6.16 -13.47
N GLU A 98 -6.97 -6.01 -14.39
CA GLU A 98 -8.40 -6.04 -14.11
C GLU A 98 -9.13 -6.92 -15.11
N GLU A 99 -10.09 -7.69 -14.62
CA GLU A 99 -11.03 -8.47 -15.41
C GLU A 99 -12.45 -7.95 -15.18
N LYS A 100 -13.13 -7.56 -16.27
CA LYS A 100 -14.55 -7.22 -16.23
C LYS A 100 -15.37 -8.47 -16.61
N ARG A 101 -16.20 -8.93 -15.70
CA ARG A 101 -17.10 -10.09 -15.87
C ARG A 101 -18.54 -9.67 -16.16
N ARG A 102 -19.35 -10.64 -16.54
CA ARG A 102 -20.79 -10.44 -16.72
C ARG A 102 -21.44 -9.87 -15.46
N MET A 103 -22.53 -9.11 -15.62
CA MET A 103 -23.30 -8.47 -14.55
C MET A 103 -22.48 -7.45 -13.71
N GLY A 104 -21.47 -6.82 -14.33
CA GLY A 104 -20.66 -5.76 -13.69
C GLY A 104 -19.73 -6.25 -12.57
N LYS A 105 -19.54 -7.56 -12.39
CA LYS A 105 -18.53 -8.08 -11.48
C LYS A 105 -17.16 -7.73 -12.02
N ARG A 106 -16.26 -7.32 -11.14
CA ARG A 106 -14.85 -7.01 -11.48
C ARG A 106 -13.94 -7.78 -10.55
N ARG A 107 -12.84 -8.23 -11.11
CA ARG A 107 -11.69 -8.75 -10.38
C ARG A 107 -10.50 -7.87 -10.67
N GLY A 108 -9.56 -7.80 -9.74
CA GLY A 108 -8.32 -7.09 -9.95
C GLY A 108 -7.19 -7.74 -9.16
N ILE A 109 -5.98 -7.60 -9.69
CA ILE A 109 -4.75 -8.07 -9.04
C ILE A 109 -3.75 -6.92 -9.08
N VAL A 110 -3.03 -6.75 -8.00
CA VAL A 110 -1.76 -6.04 -7.94
C VAL A 110 -0.72 -6.98 -7.32
N VAL A 111 0.46 -7.01 -7.92
CA VAL A 111 1.61 -7.75 -7.41
C VAL A 111 2.72 -6.77 -7.09
N THR A 112 3.25 -6.87 -5.88
CA THR A 112 4.40 -6.09 -5.43
C THR A 112 5.51 -7.03 -4.96
N GLU A 113 6.75 -6.60 -5.11
CA GLU A 113 7.89 -7.29 -4.52
C GLU A 113 7.95 -7.04 -3.02
N GLY A 114 8.31 -8.06 -2.25
CA GLY A 114 8.56 -7.93 -0.83
C GLY A 114 9.84 -7.14 -0.57
N ILE A 115 9.79 -6.27 0.41
CA ILE A 115 10.96 -5.48 0.83
C ILE A 115 11.74 -6.32 1.84
N ALA A 116 12.92 -6.77 1.44
CA ALA A 116 13.75 -7.63 2.25
C ALA A 116 14.12 -6.94 3.59
N GLY A 117 14.02 -7.66 4.69
CA GLY A 117 14.34 -7.16 6.03
C GLY A 117 13.34 -6.15 6.62
N ALA A 118 12.35 -5.69 5.84
CA ALA A 118 11.37 -4.73 6.35
C ALA A 118 10.11 -5.43 6.91
N THR A 119 9.62 -4.89 8.00
CA THR A 119 8.42 -5.35 8.70
C THR A 119 7.53 -4.15 9.02
N ASP A 120 6.23 -4.31 9.09
CA ASP A 120 5.34 -3.22 9.45
C ASP A 120 5.51 -2.79 10.91
N LEU A 121 5.41 -1.47 11.15
CA LEU A 121 5.66 -0.88 12.46
C LEU A 121 4.72 -1.42 13.55
N LEU A 122 3.49 -1.78 13.17
CA LEU A 122 2.53 -2.33 14.14
C LEU A 122 2.96 -3.73 14.61
N LYS A 123 3.50 -4.55 13.69
CA LYS A 123 4.02 -5.87 14.01
C LYS A 123 5.28 -5.77 14.86
N LEU A 124 6.24 -4.91 14.48
CA LEU A 124 7.44 -4.64 15.30
C LEU A 124 7.07 -4.21 16.73
N LEU A 125 6.04 -3.36 16.87
CA LEU A 125 5.57 -2.94 18.19
C LEU A 125 4.95 -4.08 19.00
N LYS A 126 4.11 -4.91 18.38
CA LYS A 126 3.46 -6.06 19.03
C LYS A 126 4.46 -7.15 19.45
N GLU A 127 5.53 -7.29 18.71
CA GLU A 127 6.62 -8.22 19.00
C GLU A 127 7.62 -7.64 20.01
N GLU A 128 7.33 -6.45 20.57
CA GLU A 128 8.18 -5.73 21.53
C GLU A 128 9.63 -5.58 21.04
N ASN A 129 9.79 -5.36 19.73
CA ASN A 129 11.09 -5.27 19.10
C ASN A 129 11.94 -4.17 19.77
N SER A 130 13.20 -4.50 20.06
CA SER A 130 14.13 -3.61 20.77
C SER A 130 14.44 -2.29 20.02
N CYS A 131 14.15 -2.21 18.72
CA CYS A 131 14.34 -0.99 17.93
C CYS A 131 13.57 0.21 18.51
N PHE A 132 12.38 0.01 19.10
CA PHE A 132 11.63 1.08 19.76
C PHE A 132 12.30 1.64 21.03
N LYS A 133 13.28 0.93 21.61
CA LYS A 133 14.08 1.40 22.75
C LYS A 133 15.28 2.23 22.30
N LYS A 134 15.65 2.17 21.02
CA LYS A 134 16.74 2.92 20.42
C LYS A 134 16.23 4.30 20.00
N ARG A 135 16.71 5.34 20.69
CA ARG A 135 16.28 6.73 20.43
C ARG A 135 16.54 7.13 18.98
N ASP A 136 17.71 6.83 18.45
CA ASP A 136 18.12 7.25 17.10
C ASP A 136 17.28 6.57 16.02
N TRP A 137 16.94 5.30 16.20
CA TRP A 137 16.03 4.60 15.31
C TRP A 137 14.64 5.26 15.28
N VAL A 138 14.07 5.57 16.44
CA VAL A 138 12.75 6.23 16.55
C VAL A 138 12.79 7.62 15.91
N GLU A 139 13.84 8.40 16.16
CA GLU A 139 14.00 9.74 15.57
C GLU A 139 14.15 9.67 14.04
N ASN A 140 14.91 8.70 13.51
CA ASN A 140 15.02 8.46 12.08
C ASN A 140 13.66 8.12 11.44
N ILE A 141 12.89 7.19 12.03
CA ILE A 141 11.53 6.86 11.53
C ILE A 141 10.63 8.11 11.51
N ILE A 142 10.60 8.89 12.58
CA ILE A 142 9.78 10.11 12.68
C ILE A 142 10.20 11.11 11.60
N GLN A 143 11.49 11.34 11.44
CA GLN A 143 12.02 12.28 10.45
C GLN A 143 11.65 11.88 9.02
N ARG A 144 11.87 10.61 8.65
CA ARG A 144 11.53 10.11 7.31
C ARG A 144 10.02 10.18 7.05
N LEU A 145 9.20 9.74 8.00
CA LEU A 145 7.74 9.83 7.88
C LEU A 145 7.25 11.26 7.75
N SER A 146 7.80 12.21 8.53
CA SER A 146 7.38 13.61 8.43
C SER A 146 7.70 14.21 7.05
N VAL A 147 8.85 13.87 6.47
CA VAL A 147 9.20 14.28 5.10
C VAL A 147 8.23 13.66 4.08
N TYR A 148 7.99 12.34 4.13
CA TYR A 148 7.13 11.67 3.15
C TYR A 148 5.67 12.11 3.24
N VAL A 149 5.15 12.24 4.47
CA VAL A 149 3.78 12.73 4.70
C VAL A 149 3.65 14.20 4.29
N GLY A 150 4.66 15.02 4.59
CA GLY A 150 4.74 16.40 4.12
C GLY A 150 4.69 16.49 2.60
N THR A 151 5.59 15.78 1.90
CA THR A 151 5.63 15.72 0.43
C THR A 151 4.29 15.28 -0.17
N MET A 152 3.69 14.23 0.38
CA MET A 152 2.38 13.75 -0.05
C MET A 152 1.29 14.82 0.11
N HIS A 153 1.24 15.47 1.25
CA HIS A 153 0.25 16.51 1.54
C HIS A 153 0.47 17.79 0.72
N GLU A 154 1.71 18.16 0.41
CA GLU A 154 2.04 19.29 -0.48
C GLU A 154 1.53 19.03 -1.90
N GLN A 155 1.61 17.79 -2.37
CA GLN A 155 1.01 17.37 -3.64
C GLN A 155 -0.52 17.31 -3.62
N SER A 156 -1.15 17.81 -2.54
CA SER A 156 -2.61 17.74 -2.32
C SER A 156 -3.15 16.31 -2.36
N PHE A 157 -2.33 15.35 -1.98
CA PHE A 157 -2.69 13.96 -1.87
C PHE A 157 -2.91 13.56 -0.41
N VAL A 158 -3.88 12.71 -0.15
CA VAL A 158 -4.15 12.11 1.16
C VAL A 158 -4.17 10.59 1.02
N HIS A 159 -3.55 9.89 1.95
CA HIS A 159 -3.48 8.42 1.96
C HIS A 159 -4.84 7.79 2.29
N GLY A 160 -5.52 8.36 3.28
CA GLY A 160 -6.85 7.93 3.70
C GLY A 160 -6.88 6.70 4.62
N ASP A 161 -5.75 5.98 4.76
CA ASP A 161 -5.55 4.85 5.70
C ASP A 161 -4.08 4.73 6.12
N LEU A 162 -3.48 5.83 6.58
CA LEU A 162 -2.06 5.91 6.96
C LEU A 162 -1.84 5.32 8.38
N GLN A 163 -1.96 4.01 8.49
CA GLN A 163 -1.80 3.29 9.75
C GLN A 163 -0.42 2.62 9.83
N TRP A 164 0.07 2.34 11.01
CA TRP A 164 1.37 1.70 11.26
C TRP A 164 1.57 0.36 10.54
N ARG A 165 0.51 -0.40 10.31
CA ARG A 165 0.54 -1.63 9.50
C ARG A 165 0.86 -1.39 8.01
N ASN A 166 0.67 -0.16 7.54
CA ASN A 166 0.93 0.27 6.16
C ASN A 166 2.27 1.02 6.03
N ILE A 167 3.11 0.97 7.07
CA ILE A 167 4.43 1.58 7.12
C ILE A 167 5.42 0.48 7.45
N LEU A 168 6.34 0.22 6.52
CA LEU A 168 7.37 -0.79 6.71
C LEU A 168 8.71 -0.14 7.03
N ALA A 169 9.48 -0.78 7.90
CA ALA A 169 10.85 -0.42 8.23
C ALA A 169 11.66 -1.66 8.62
N SER A 170 12.98 -1.60 8.47
CA SER A 170 13.89 -2.55 9.08
C SER A 170 14.07 -2.22 10.57
N SER A 171 14.48 -3.18 11.37
CA SER A 171 14.93 -2.94 12.75
C SER A 171 16.36 -2.42 12.86
N ASP A 172 17.07 -2.27 11.73
CA ASP A 172 18.43 -1.77 11.65
C ASP A 172 18.47 -0.25 11.86
N ASP A 173 19.59 0.27 12.29
CA ASP A 173 19.72 1.67 12.74
C ASP A 173 19.59 2.68 11.58
N ASP A 174 20.09 2.36 10.38
CA ASP A 174 19.94 3.19 9.16
C ASP A 174 18.84 2.63 8.25
N THR A 175 17.64 2.56 8.79
CA THR A 175 16.51 1.99 8.06
C THR A 175 15.82 3.00 7.15
N GLU A 176 15.46 2.55 5.96
CA GLU A 176 14.50 3.25 5.11
C GLU A 176 13.06 2.95 5.58
N VAL A 177 12.17 3.90 5.30
CA VAL A 177 10.74 3.78 5.61
C VAL A 177 9.94 3.72 4.33
N TYR A 178 9.07 2.73 4.22
CA TYR A 178 8.23 2.53 3.05
C TYR A 178 6.76 2.71 3.41
N ILE A 179 6.02 3.41 2.55
CA ILE A 179 4.57 3.57 2.69
C ILE A 179 3.89 2.67 1.65
N ILE A 180 3.02 1.77 2.09
CA ILE A 180 2.34 0.78 1.26
C ILE A 180 0.81 0.84 1.42
N ASP A 181 0.11 0.09 0.57
CA ASP A 181 -1.35 -0.15 0.67
C ASP A 181 -2.20 1.12 0.68
N CYS A 182 -2.23 1.83 -0.44
CA CYS A 182 -2.93 3.10 -0.56
C CYS A 182 -4.17 3.06 -1.51
N PRO A 183 -5.11 2.10 -1.40
CA PRO A 183 -6.29 2.04 -2.27
C PRO A 183 -7.33 3.14 -1.97
N ALA A 184 -7.27 3.76 -0.80
CA ALA A 184 -8.14 4.85 -0.38
C ALA A 184 -7.57 6.24 -0.74
N GLY A 185 -6.31 6.28 -1.16
CA GLY A 185 -5.58 7.50 -1.46
C GLY A 185 -6.14 8.25 -2.66
N ARG A 186 -6.09 9.58 -2.59
CA ARG A 186 -6.63 10.44 -3.63
C ARG A 186 -5.99 11.83 -3.64
N LYS A 187 -5.81 12.36 -4.83
CA LYS A 187 -5.42 13.76 -5.04
C LYS A 187 -6.67 14.65 -4.95
N LEU A 188 -6.65 15.62 -4.06
CA LEU A 188 -7.72 16.58 -3.82
C LEU A 188 -7.20 17.97 -4.19
N ARG A 189 -7.39 18.37 -5.45
CA ARG A 189 -6.99 19.71 -5.91
C ARG A 189 -7.85 20.78 -5.20
N GLY A 190 -7.26 21.94 -4.92
CA GLY A 190 -7.84 23.03 -4.13
C GLY A 190 -9.24 23.54 -4.58
N GLY A 191 -9.64 24.70 -4.15
CA GLY A 191 -10.97 25.23 -4.40
C GLY A 191 -12.04 24.52 -3.56
N LEU A 192 -13.12 24.07 -4.17
CA LEU A 192 -14.25 23.40 -3.50
C LEU A 192 -13.84 22.13 -2.72
N LEU A 193 -12.70 21.52 -3.04
CA LEU A 193 -12.20 20.33 -2.36
C LEU A 193 -11.27 20.64 -1.17
N ALA A 194 -10.92 21.90 -0.91
CA ALA A 194 -10.03 22.30 0.19
C ALA A 194 -10.48 21.80 1.58
N PRO A 195 -11.76 21.82 1.97
CA PRO A 195 -12.20 21.24 3.24
C PRO A 195 -11.98 19.73 3.31
N MET A 196 -12.17 19.03 2.19
CA MET A 196 -11.93 17.57 2.12
C MET A 196 -10.43 17.25 2.23
N LEU A 197 -9.58 18.05 1.61
CA LEU A 197 -8.12 17.93 1.72
C LEU A 197 -7.68 18.13 3.17
N ARG A 198 -8.14 19.19 3.83
CA ARG A 198 -7.84 19.46 5.24
C ARG A 198 -8.26 18.29 6.14
N ARG A 199 -9.50 17.80 5.98
CA ARG A 199 -9.99 16.63 6.74
C ARG A 199 -9.16 15.38 6.46
N GLY A 200 -8.76 15.16 5.22
CA GLY A 200 -7.93 14.04 4.83
C GLY A 200 -6.55 14.08 5.49
N ARG A 201 -5.88 15.24 5.48
CA ARG A 201 -4.60 15.45 6.17
C ARG A 201 -4.70 15.18 7.67
N ILE A 202 -5.74 15.73 8.32
CA ILE A 202 -6.00 15.48 9.74
C ILE A 202 -6.22 13.99 10.01
N LYS A 203 -6.97 13.30 9.14
CA LYS A 203 -7.19 11.86 9.26
C LYS A 203 -5.90 11.07 9.16
N ASP A 204 -5.04 11.38 8.19
CA ASP A 204 -3.76 10.70 8.01
C ASP A 204 -2.89 10.84 9.27
N LEU A 205 -2.75 12.07 9.80
CA LEU A 205 -2.00 12.32 11.03
C LEU A 205 -2.65 11.63 12.25
N ALA A 206 -3.97 11.66 12.38
CA ALA A 206 -4.66 10.98 13.46
C ALA A 206 -4.51 9.45 13.41
N CYS A 207 -4.42 8.86 12.22
CA CYS A 207 -4.13 7.43 12.05
C CYS A 207 -2.73 7.07 12.54
N LEU A 208 -1.73 7.91 12.26
CA LEU A 208 -0.37 7.75 12.78
C LEU A 208 -0.32 7.89 14.31
N ASP A 209 -0.95 8.94 14.85
CA ASP A 209 -0.91 9.24 16.27
C ASP A 209 -1.65 8.21 17.13
N LYS A 210 -2.68 7.57 16.60
CA LYS A 210 -3.50 6.60 17.34
C LYS A 210 -2.70 5.48 18.01
N ILE A 211 -1.71 4.94 17.32
CA ILE A 211 -0.82 3.88 17.85
C ILE A 211 0.36 4.50 18.58
N ALA A 212 0.87 5.63 18.09
CA ALA A 212 2.01 6.34 18.66
C ALA A 212 1.82 6.72 20.14
N GLN A 213 0.57 6.95 20.59
CA GLN A 213 0.26 7.27 21.99
C GLN A 213 0.76 6.20 22.97
N GLY A 214 0.74 4.94 22.58
CA GLY A 214 1.22 3.83 23.44
C GLY A 214 2.71 3.50 23.26
N ALA A 215 3.35 4.02 22.21
CA ALA A 215 4.71 3.62 21.83
C ALA A 215 5.74 4.75 21.95
N LEU A 216 5.31 6.02 21.87
CA LEU A 216 6.17 7.19 21.79
C LEU A 216 5.85 8.21 22.87
N THR A 217 6.86 8.96 23.29
CA THR A 217 6.67 10.08 24.21
C THR A 217 5.90 11.23 23.54
N ARG A 218 5.28 12.10 24.36
CA ARG A 218 4.58 13.27 23.86
C ARG A 218 5.48 14.15 22.97
N THR A 219 6.74 14.36 23.38
CA THR A 219 7.70 15.17 22.60
C THR A 219 8.01 14.56 21.23
N GLN A 220 8.18 13.24 21.16
CA GLN A 220 8.40 12.54 19.91
C GLN A 220 7.21 12.64 18.96
N ARG A 221 5.99 12.62 19.50
CA ARG A 221 4.76 12.71 18.70
C ARG A 221 4.47 14.12 18.17
N LEU A 222 5.09 15.15 18.73
CA LEU A 222 4.93 16.55 18.32
C LEU A 222 6.02 17.05 17.35
N LYS A 223 7.02 16.21 17.04
CA LYS A 223 8.02 16.44 15.98
C LYS A 223 7.46 16.09 14.61
#